data_d83bfd637556c647372bcaebedf05f8b
#
_entry.id   d83bfd637556c647372bcaebedf05f8b
#
_cell.length_a   1.000
_cell.length_b   1.000
_cell.length_c   1.000
_cell.angle_alpha   90.00
_cell.angle_beta   90.00
_cell.angle_gamma   90.00
#
_symmetry.space_group_name_H-M   'P 1'
#
loop_
_entity.id
_entity.type
_entity.pdbx_description
1 polymer ?
#
loop_
_entity_poly.entity_id
_entity_poly.type
_entity_poly.pdbx_seq_one_letter_code
_entity_poly.pdbx_strand_id
1 'polypeptide(L)'
;MKYRLVIILLMFMFVGSAGNAQTFRDNNNMQLGKVESDGTVRNANNMCIGKIFEDGTIRDSNNMKLGTIEKDGTIRNNNNMRLGTVSSDGVVRDNNNMRLGTISSDGTIRNNNNMRIGTASGINPQYAAVLFFFELF
;
A
#
# COMPACT_ATOMS: atom_id res chain seq x y z
N MET A 1 24.26 -27.51 25.53
CA MET A 1 23.95 -27.81 24.14
C MET A 1 22.54 -27.41 23.74
N LYS A 2 21.57 -27.64 24.59
CA LYS A 2 20.18 -27.23 24.30
C LYS A 2 20.02 -25.71 24.21
N TYR A 3 20.82 -24.98 24.95
CA TYR A 3 20.74 -23.50 24.98
C TYR A 3 21.28 -22.83 23.70
N ARG A 4 22.25 -23.49 23.05
CA ARG A 4 22.81 -22.95 21.81
C ARG A 4 21.81 -23.03 20.65
N LEU A 5 20.98 -24.07 20.64
CA LEU A 5 19.95 -24.20 19.60
C LEU A 5 18.88 -23.16 19.73
N VAL A 6 18.49 -22.81 20.96
CA VAL A 6 17.47 -21.80 21.24
C VAL A 6 17.95 -20.42 20.82
N ILE A 7 19.22 -20.11 21.07
CA ILE A 7 19.81 -18.81 20.72
C ILE A 7 19.88 -18.66 19.20
N ILE A 8 20.25 -19.71 18.49
CA ILE A 8 20.31 -19.69 17.02
C ILE A 8 18.91 -19.51 16.43
N LEU A 9 17.90 -20.14 17.00
CA LEU A 9 16.53 -20.00 16.56
C LEU A 9 16.01 -18.56 16.77
N LEU A 10 16.37 -17.95 17.90
CA LEU A 10 16.00 -16.56 18.20
C LEU A 10 16.66 -15.58 17.22
N MET A 11 17.92 -15.79 16.89
CA MET A 11 18.61 -14.96 15.92
C MET A 11 18.00 -15.10 14.52
N PHE A 12 17.59 -16.29 14.15
CA PHE A 12 16.95 -16.54 12.85
C PHE A 12 15.60 -15.82 12.75
N MET A 13 14.81 -15.83 13.82
CA MET A 13 13.54 -15.11 13.86
C MET A 13 13.74 -13.59 13.80
N PHE A 14 14.80 -13.07 14.42
CA PHE A 14 15.10 -11.65 14.38
C PHE A 14 15.50 -11.19 12.97
N VAL A 15 16.28 -11.98 12.25
CA VAL A 15 16.69 -11.68 10.87
C VAL A 15 15.49 -11.77 9.92
N GLY A 16 14.55 -12.69 10.18
CA GLY A 16 13.35 -12.82 9.34
C GLY A 16 12.36 -11.68 9.47
N SER A 17 12.44 -10.87 10.53
CA SER A 17 11.56 -9.72 10.73
C SER A 17 12.13 -8.41 10.18
N ALA A 18 13.41 -8.39 9.82
CA ALA A 18 14.07 -7.21 9.28
C ALA A 18 13.95 -7.22 7.74
N GLY A 19 13.40 -6.16 7.16
CA GLY A 19 13.44 -5.96 5.71
C GLY A 19 12.16 -6.29 4.96
N ASN A 20 11.00 -6.13 5.60
CA ASN A 20 9.71 -6.37 4.96
C ASN A 20 9.15 -5.13 4.25
N ALA A 21 9.99 -4.14 3.95
CA ALA A 21 9.58 -3.01 3.14
C ALA A 21 9.33 -3.47 1.70
N GLN A 22 8.20 -3.03 1.13
CA GLN A 22 7.80 -3.45 -0.20
C GLN A 22 7.74 -2.24 -1.12
N THR A 23 8.34 -2.38 -2.29
CA THR A 23 8.45 -1.27 -3.24
C THR A 23 7.27 -1.24 -4.20
N PHE A 24 6.89 -0.04 -4.60
CA PHE A 24 5.97 0.15 -5.71
C PHE A 24 6.68 0.91 -6.82
N ARG A 25 6.37 0.54 -8.06
CA ARG A 25 7.12 0.96 -9.24
C ARG A 25 6.18 1.43 -10.33
N ASP A 26 6.68 2.31 -11.19
CA ASP A 26 5.93 2.76 -12.36
C ASP A 26 6.02 1.74 -13.51
N ASN A 27 5.46 2.12 -14.66
CA ASN A 27 5.42 1.23 -15.82
C ASN A 27 6.80 0.98 -16.42
N ASN A 28 7.75 1.85 -16.17
CA ASN A 28 9.14 1.70 -16.61
C ASN A 28 10.01 0.96 -15.60
N ASN A 29 9.38 0.38 -14.58
CA ASN A 29 10.03 -0.35 -13.50
C ASN A 29 10.89 0.53 -12.59
N MET A 30 10.70 1.84 -12.63
CA MET A 30 11.39 2.76 -11.72
C MET A 30 10.69 2.78 -10.38
N GLN A 31 11.46 2.73 -9.31
CA GLN A 31 10.91 2.75 -7.97
C GLN A 31 10.30 4.12 -7.67
N LEU A 32 9.01 4.13 -7.35
CA LEU A 32 8.30 5.32 -6.91
C LEU A 32 8.38 5.51 -5.40
N GLY A 33 8.53 4.41 -4.67
CA GLY A 33 8.60 4.43 -3.23
C GLY A 33 8.50 3.05 -2.62
N LYS A 34 8.24 3.02 -1.32
CA LYS A 34 8.06 1.77 -0.59
C LYS A 34 7.07 1.94 0.56
N VAL A 35 6.45 0.84 0.94
CA VAL A 35 5.59 0.75 2.13
C VAL A 35 6.27 -0.19 3.11
N GLU A 36 6.54 0.30 4.31
CA GLU A 36 7.17 -0.50 5.36
C GLU A 36 6.13 -1.37 6.07
N SER A 37 6.60 -2.35 6.84
CA SER A 37 5.73 -3.29 7.53
C SER A 37 4.78 -2.62 8.53
N ASP A 38 5.17 -1.46 9.07
CA ASP A 38 4.35 -0.68 10.01
C ASP A 38 3.38 0.28 9.30
N GLY A 39 3.36 0.28 7.96
CA GLY A 39 2.51 1.14 7.15
C GLY A 39 3.13 2.47 6.74
N THR A 40 4.36 2.75 7.15
CA THR A 40 5.07 3.96 6.74
C THR A 40 5.29 3.94 5.23
N VAL A 41 4.94 5.04 4.57
CA VAL A 41 5.10 5.21 3.13
C VAL A 41 6.24 6.18 2.87
N ARG A 42 7.18 5.75 2.03
CA ARG A 42 8.33 6.58 1.65
C ARG A 42 8.36 6.76 0.13
N ASN A 43 8.86 7.91 -0.31
CA ASN A 43 9.04 8.17 -1.73
C ASN A 43 10.35 7.55 -2.25
N ALA A 44 10.67 7.79 -3.52
CA ALA A 44 11.86 7.24 -4.17
C ALA A 44 13.17 7.73 -3.52
N ASN A 45 13.14 8.88 -2.87
CA ASN A 45 14.29 9.43 -2.15
C ASN A 45 14.37 8.96 -0.70
N ASN A 46 13.56 7.99 -0.33
CA ASN A 46 13.50 7.41 1.02
C ASN A 46 12.96 8.37 2.08
N MET A 47 12.30 9.43 1.67
CA MET A 47 11.67 10.37 2.60
C MET A 47 10.29 9.86 2.99
N CYS A 48 9.96 9.95 4.29
CA CYS A 48 8.62 9.61 4.76
C CYS A 48 7.62 10.62 4.23
N ILE A 49 6.61 10.14 3.49
CA ILE A 49 5.54 10.98 2.99
C ILE A 49 4.24 10.77 3.77
N GLY A 50 4.21 9.74 4.61
CA GLY A 50 3.05 9.50 5.45
C GLY A 50 2.99 8.09 5.96
N LYS A 51 1.83 7.71 6.46
CA LYS A 51 1.60 6.39 7.05
C LYS A 51 0.15 5.97 6.87
N ILE A 52 -0.04 4.69 6.57
CA ILE A 52 -1.34 4.03 6.56
C ILE A 52 -1.40 3.17 7.81
N PHE A 53 -2.31 3.50 8.73
CA PHE A 53 -2.45 2.80 10.00
C PHE A 53 -3.29 1.54 9.84
N GLU A 54 -3.16 0.61 10.78
CA GLU A 54 -3.93 -0.63 10.78
C GLU A 54 -5.45 -0.40 10.81
N ASP A 55 -5.89 0.69 11.45
CA ASP A 55 -7.31 1.04 11.52
C ASP A 55 -7.84 1.67 10.22
N GLY A 56 -6.97 1.83 9.21
CA GLY A 56 -7.32 2.41 7.92
C GLY A 56 -7.11 3.91 7.82
N THR A 57 -6.72 4.58 8.89
CA THR A 57 -6.44 6.02 8.85
C THR A 57 -5.17 6.28 8.04
N ILE A 58 -5.21 7.27 7.17
CA ILE A 58 -4.08 7.70 6.35
C ILE A 58 -3.66 9.10 6.80
N ARG A 59 -2.39 9.24 7.15
CA ARG A 59 -1.83 10.52 7.59
C ARG A 59 -0.58 10.88 6.80
N ASP A 60 -0.31 12.17 6.66
CA ASP A 60 0.91 12.64 6.03
C ASP A 60 2.09 12.64 7.03
N SER A 61 3.25 13.12 6.61
CA SER A 61 4.45 13.16 7.44
C SER A 61 4.34 14.12 8.62
N ASN A 62 3.41 15.06 8.57
CA ASN A 62 3.10 15.98 9.67
C ASN A 62 1.99 15.45 10.58
N ASN A 63 1.59 14.20 10.39
CA ASN A 63 0.54 13.54 11.14
C ASN A 63 -0.85 14.11 10.91
N MET A 64 -1.05 14.84 9.82
CA MET A 64 -2.37 15.34 9.43
C MET A 64 -3.12 14.25 8.68
N LYS A 65 -4.40 14.09 8.99
CA LYS A 65 -5.24 13.08 8.36
C LYS A 65 -5.49 13.44 6.90
N LEU A 66 -5.19 12.51 6.00
CA LEU A 66 -5.45 12.63 4.57
C LEU A 66 -6.73 11.92 4.16
N GLY A 67 -7.09 10.86 4.85
CA GLY A 67 -8.27 10.08 4.51
C GLY A 67 -8.33 8.78 5.29
N THR A 68 -9.22 7.89 4.84
CA THR A 68 -9.41 6.57 5.48
C THR A 68 -9.67 5.49 4.43
N ILE A 69 -9.29 4.28 4.80
CA ILE A 69 -9.65 3.05 4.10
C ILE A 69 -10.57 2.27 5.03
N GLU A 70 -11.82 2.06 4.63
CA GLU A 70 -12.76 1.28 5.42
C GLU A 70 -12.56 -0.23 5.16
N LYS A 71 -13.06 -1.04 6.06
CA LYS A 71 -12.92 -2.51 5.98
C LYS A 71 -13.57 -3.10 4.73
N ASP A 72 -14.63 -2.46 4.24
CA ASP A 72 -15.34 -2.90 3.04
C ASP A 72 -14.66 -2.46 1.74
N GLY A 73 -13.52 -1.75 1.84
CA GLY A 73 -12.78 -1.26 0.69
C GLY A 73 -13.14 0.15 0.25
N THR A 74 -14.02 0.83 0.96
CA THR A 74 -14.35 2.23 0.65
C THR A 74 -13.20 3.14 1.05
N ILE A 75 -12.84 4.05 0.16
CA ILE A 75 -11.77 5.03 0.37
C ILE A 75 -12.41 6.41 0.49
N ARG A 76 -12.08 7.12 1.56
CA ARG A 76 -12.60 8.46 1.83
C ARG A 76 -11.47 9.47 1.99
N ASN A 77 -11.74 10.73 1.64
CA ASN A 77 -10.79 11.81 1.85
C ASN A 77 -10.90 12.35 3.28
N ASN A 78 -10.14 13.42 3.55
CA ASN A 78 -10.10 14.05 4.88
C ASN A 78 -11.44 14.66 5.29
N ASN A 79 -12.28 15.04 4.33
CA ASN A 79 -13.62 15.57 4.60
C ASN A 79 -14.68 14.48 4.71
N ASN A 80 -14.24 13.23 4.80
CA ASN A 80 -15.10 12.06 4.88
C ASN A 80 -15.93 11.81 3.62
N MET A 81 -15.55 12.40 2.51
CA MET A 81 -16.22 12.17 1.24
C MET A 81 -15.69 10.89 0.60
N ARG A 82 -16.59 10.08 0.06
CA ARG A 82 -16.22 8.85 -0.64
C ARG A 82 -15.52 9.19 -1.94
N LEU A 83 -14.30 8.67 -2.10
CA LEU A 83 -13.53 8.79 -3.33
C LEU A 83 -13.76 7.62 -4.27
N GLY A 84 -13.97 6.45 -3.72
CA GLY A 84 -14.19 5.24 -4.49
C GLY A 84 -14.07 3.99 -3.63
N THR A 85 -13.89 2.86 -4.30
CA THR A 85 -13.82 1.55 -3.65
C THR A 85 -12.77 0.66 -4.30
N VAL A 86 -12.27 -0.27 -3.49
CA VAL A 86 -11.43 -1.37 -3.95
C VAL A 86 -12.14 -2.66 -3.57
N SER A 87 -12.59 -3.43 -4.54
CA SER A 87 -13.27 -4.69 -4.26
C SER A 87 -12.27 -5.81 -3.94
N SER A 88 -12.77 -6.90 -3.38
CA SER A 88 -11.93 -8.03 -2.98
C SER A 88 -11.22 -8.70 -4.16
N ASP A 89 -11.75 -8.56 -5.37
CA ASP A 89 -11.13 -9.08 -6.60
C ASP A 89 -10.14 -8.10 -7.24
N GLY A 90 -9.88 -6.96 -6.59
CA GLY A 90 -8.89 -5.99 -7.05
C GLY A 90 -9.40 -4.95 -8.03
N VAL A 91 -10.71 -4.87 -8.26
CA VAL A 91 -11.28 -3.82 -9.13
C VAL A 91 -11.38 -2.52 -8.34
N VAL A 92 -10.83 -1.45 -8.91
CA VAL A 92 -10.86 -0.11 -8.33
C VAL A 92 -11.90 0.72 -9.09
N ARG A 93 -12.82 1.33 -8.33
CA ARG A 93 -13.89 2.16 -8.88
C ARG A 93 -13.87 3.53 -8.23
N ASP A 94 -14.34 4.53 -8.98
CA ASP A 94 -14.46 5.89 -8.46
C ASP A 94 -15.78 6.07 -7.68
N ASN A 95 -16.05 7.30 -7.29
CA ASN A 95 -17.26 7.63 -6.51
C ASN A 95 -18.55 7.42 -7.30
N ASN A 96 -18.48 7.46 -8.62
CA ASN A 96 -19.62 7.22 -9.52
C ASN A 96 -19.74 5.74 -9.91
N ASN A 97 -18.98 4.89 -9.24
CA ASN A 97 -18.94 3.45 -9.49
C ASN A 97 -18.35 3.08 -10.85
N MET A 98 -17.64 3.99 -11.48
CA MET A 98 -16.95 3.71 -12.74
C MET A 98 -15.59 3.08 -12.45
N ARG A 99 -15.26 2.07 -13.25
CA ARG A 99 -13.99 1.35 -13.10
C ARG A 99 -12.82 2.26 -13.46
N LEU A 100 -11.87 2.39 -12.54
CA LEU A 100 -10.61 3.10 -12.76
C LEU A 100 -9.50 2.17 -13.23
N GLY A 101 -9.53 0.93 -12.77
CA GLY A 101 -8.51 -0.04 -13.10
C GLY A 101 -8.57 -1.26 -12.20
N THR A 102 -7.49 -2.03 -12.21
CA THR A 102 -7.39 -3.26 -11.43
C THR A 102 -6.02 -3.40 -10.78
N ILE A 103 -6.01 -4.14 -9.67
CA ILE A 103 -4.80 -4.56 -8.98
C ILE A 103 -4.84 -6.09 -8.94
N SER A 104 -3.93 -6.72 -9.67
CA SER A 104 -3.85 -8.18 -9.75
C SER A 104 -3.23 -8.76 -8.48
N SER A 105 -3.44 -10.05 -8.26
CA SER A 105 -2.88 -10.74 -7.08
C SER A 105 -1.36 -10.73 -7.04
N ASP A 106 -0.70 -10.62 -8.20
CA ASP A 106 0.76 -10.51 -8.30
C ASP A 106 1.27 -9.08 -8.12
N GLY A 107 0.37 -8.12 -7.88
CA GLY A 107 0.73 -6.72 -7.69
C GLY A 107 0.77 -5.87 -8.95
N THR A 108 0.44 -6.43 -10.12
CA THR A 108 0.37 -5.66 -11.35
C THR A 108 -0.83 -4.72 -11.31
N ILE A 109 -0.59 -3.46 -11.64
CA ILE A 109 -1.63 -2.42 -11.64
C ILE A 109 -1.91 -2.00 -13.07
N ARG A 110 -3.18 -2.05 -13.46
CA ARG A 110 -3.65 -1.70 -14.79
C ARG A 110 -4.72 -0.62 -14.72
N ASN A 111 -4.73 0.24 -15.72
CA ASN A 111 -5.76 1.27 -15.82
C ASN A 111 -7.05 0.69 -16.43
N ASN A 112 -8.04 1.56 -16.68
CA ASN A 112 -9.32 1.15 -17.24
C ASN A 112 -9.22 0.59 -18.67
N ASN A 113 -8.17 0.97 -19.40
CA ASN A 113 -7.90 0.46 -20.74
C ASN A 113 -7.08 -0.83 -20.72
N ASN A 114 -6.92 -1.42 -19.55
CA ASN A 114 -6.15 -2.65 -19.32
C ASN A 114 -4.64 -2.48 -19.57
N MET A 115 -4.16 -1.27 -19.60
CA MET A 115 -2.73 -0.99 -19.76
C MET A 115 -2.06 -1.02 -18.40
N ARG A 116 -0.88 -1.65 -18.32
CA ARG A 116 -0.09 -1.68 -17.10
C ARG A 116 0.42 -0.27 -16.78
N ILE A 117 0.18 0.20 -15.57
CA ILE A 117 0.66 1.50 -15.10
C ILE A 117 1.70 1.39 -13.99
N GLY A 118 1.90 0.20 -13.46
CA GLY A 118 2.90 -0.01 -12.42
C GLY A 118 2.76 -1.34 -11.72
N THR A 119 3.52 -1.49 -10.65
CA THR A 119 3.47 -2.69 -9.80
C THR A 119 3.58 -2.31 -8.33
N ALA A 120 2.94 -3.11 -7.49
CA ALA A 120 3.00 -2.99 -6.04
C ALA A 120 2.96 -4.39 -5.42
N SER A 121 3.95 -5.21 -5.78
CA SER A 121 4.02 -6.62 -5.37
C SER A 121 4.10 -6.75 -3.86
N GLY A 122 3.23 -7.57 -3.29
CA GLY A 122 3.19 -7.81 -1.85
C GLY A 122 2.60 -6.69 -1.02
N ILE A 123 2.22 -5.57 -1.63
CA ILE A 123 1.54 -4.47 -0.95
C ILE A 123 0.04 -4.79 -0.93
N ASN A 124 -0.60 -4.50 0.20
CA ASN A 124 -2.05 -4.62 0.32
C ASN A 124 -2.73 -3.90 -0.85
N PRO A 125 -3.66 -4.54 -1.58
CA PRO A 125 -4.30 -3.90 -2.74
C PRO A 125 -5.00 -2.59 -2.42
N GLN A 126 -5.56 -2.45 -1.22
CA GLN A 126 -6.19 -1.20 -0.80
C GLN A 126 -5.15 -0.07 -0.68
N TYR A 127 -3.95 -0.39 -0.17
CA TYR A 127 -2.84 0.56 -0.09
C TYR A 127 -2.36 0.94 -1.49
N ALA A 128 -2.23 -0.04 -2.37
CA ALA A 128 -1.85 0.19 -3.76
C ALA A 128 -2.84 1.10 -4.47
N ALA A 129 -4.14 0.92 -4.22
CA ALA A 129 -5.17 1.78 -4.80
C ALA A 129 -5.03 3.23 -4.34
N VAL A 130 -4.74 3.45 -3.07
CA VAL A 130 -4.50 4.79 -2.53
C VAL A 130 -3.29 5.44 -3.21
N LEU A 131 -2.24 4.67 -3.45
CA LEU A 131 -1.01 5.17 -4.04
C LEU A 131 -1.14 5.48 -5.54
N PHE A 132 -1.91 4.68 -6.27
CA PHE A 132 -1.96 4.78 -7.74
C PHE A 132 -3.22 5.44 -8.29
N PHE A 133 -4.34 5.35 -7.61
CA PHE A 133 -5.61 5.80 -8.16
C PHE A 133 -6.23 7.00 -7.42
N PHE A 134 -5.97 7.15 -6.12
CA PHE A 134 -6.65 8.17 -5.33
C PHE A 134 -5.75 9.31 -4.88
N GLU A 135 -4.45 9.18 -5.04
CA GLU A 135 -3.44 10.24 -4.86
C GLU A 135 -3.64 11.02 -3.55
N LEU A 136 -3.77 10.29 -2.43
CA LEU A 136 -3.95 10.93 -1.13
C LEU A 136 -2.64 11.45 -0.54
N PHE A 137 -1.50 10.95 -1.02
CA PHE A 137 -0.18 11.43 -0.60
C PHE A 137 0.37 12.47 -1.56
#